data_70910792a008b660d6b7e9d113463f00
#
_entry.id   70910792a008b660d6b7e9d113463f00
#
_cell.length_a   1.000
_cell.length_b   1.000
_cell.length_c   1.000
_cell.angle_alpha   90.00
_cell.angle_beta   90.00
_cell.angle_gamma   90.00
#
_symmetry.space_group_name_H-M   'P 1'
#
loop_
_entity.id
_entity.type
_entity.pdbx_description
1 polymer ?
#
loop_
_entity_poly.entity_id
_entity_poly.type
_entity_poly.pdbx_seq_one_letter_code
_entity_poly.pdbx_strand_id
1 'polypeptide(L)'
;AAIARMHRALAQFMLDTHVQENGLTETNTPVLVRDEAMRGTGQLPKFAEDSYQTTNGWWLIPTSEVTLTNIVSGLTLDETQLPRRYTAHSLCFRSEAGSAGRDTAGMLRQHQFEKVEMVSVTHPDHSRAELGRMTKCAEGILERLELPYRTVALCVGDMGFGARRTHDIEVWLPGQNAYREISSCSVCGDFQARRMNARFRPAGGGKPEFVHTLNGSGLAVGRCLIAVLENGQQADGSVEIPKALRPYMGNTTKITADGSLA
;
A
#
# COMPACT_ATOMS: atom_id res chain seq x y z
N ALA A 1 10.88 -5.68 -22.82
CA ALA A 1 11.90 -5.12 -21.91
C ALA A 1 11.45 -3.82 -21.28
N ALA A 2 10.86 -2.87 -22.03
CA ALA A 2 10.46 -1.55 -21.51
C ALA A 2 9.40 -1.64 -20.40
N ILE A 3 8.39 -2.48 -20.54
CA ILE A 3 7.31 -2.66 -19.54
C ILE A 3 7.85 -3.13 -18.19
N ALA A 4 8.74 -4.13 -18.17
CA ALA A 4 9.36 -4.61 -16.94
C ALA A 4 10.22 -3.51 -16.27
N ARG A 5 10.91 -2.69 -17.09
CA ARG A 5 11.65 -1.53 -16.58
C ARG A 5 10.71 -0.48 -15.97
N MET A 6 9.57 -0.21 -16.63
CA MET A 6 8.57 0.73 -16.12
C MET A 6 7.95 0.24 -14.81
N HIS A 7 7.65 -1.05 -14.69
CA HIS A 7 7.15 -1.65 -13.45
C HIS A 7 8.13 -1.40 -12.27
N ARG A 8 9.41 -1.69 -12.46
CA ARG A 8 10.44 -1.43 -11.46
C ARG A 8 10.63 0.07 -11.18
N ALA A 9 10.58 0.89 -12.25
CA ALA A 9 10.69 2.35 -12.13
C ALA A 9 9.56 2.95 -11.28
N LEU A 10 8.33 2.47 -11.46
CA LEU A 10 7.17 2.87 -10.65
C LEU A 10 7.37 2.54 -9.16
N ALA A 11 7.79 1.31 -8.86
CA ALA A 11 8.05 0.90 -7.47
C ALA A 11 9.13 1.77 -6.82
N GLN A 12 10.24 2.00 -7.52
CA GLN A 12 11.34 2.83 -7.04
C GLN A 12 10.91 4.29 -6.86
N PHE A 13 10.21 4.87 -7.83
CA PHE A 13 9.69 6.24 -7.76
C PHE A 13 8.75 6.43 -6.56
N MET A 14 7.82 5.50 -6.32
CA MET A 14 6.91 5.55 -5.18
C MET A 14 7.70 5.51 -3.87
N LEU A 15 8.63 4.56 -3.74
CA LEU A 15 9.42 4.36 -2.53
C LEU A 15 10.27 5.60 -2.23
N ASP A 16 11.02 6.10 -3.23
CA ASP A 16 11.86 7.30 -3.09
C ASP A 16 11.03 8.52 -2.67
N THR A 17 9.85 8.70 -3.27
CA THR A 17 8.94 9.81 -2.92
C THR A 17 8.49 9.72 -1.46
N HIS A 18 8.11 8.53 -0.99
CA HIS A 18 7.67 8.36 0.39
C HIS A 18 8.80 8.56 1.39
N VAL A 19 10.01 8.17 1.05
CA VAL A 19 11.19 8.33 1.92
C VAL A 19 11.67 9.78 1.94
N GLN A 20 11.90 10.36 0.76
CA GLN A 20 12.60 11.65 0.65
C GLN A 20 11.68 12.84 0.94
N GLU A 21 10.39 12.74 0.60
CA GLU A 21 9.47 13.87 0.66
C GLU A 21 8.39 13.70 1.72
N ASN A 22 7.91 12.49 1.92
CA ASN A 22 6.83 12.21 2.86
C ASN A 22 7.32 11.81 4.26
N GLY A 23 8.64 11.67 4.45
CA GLY A 23 9.27 11.43 5.75
C GLY A 23 8.98 10.06 6.34
N LEU A 24 8.79 9.02 5.50
CA LEU A 24 8.66 7.65 5.95
C LEU A 24 10.03 6.97 6.00
N THR A 25 10.20 6.06 6.95
CA THR A 25 11.40 5.23 7.06
C THR A 25 11.25 4.00 6.17
N GLU A 26 12.13 3.87 5.18
CA GLU A 26 12.19 2.68 4.34
C GLU A 26 12.60 1.47 5.17
N THR A 27 11.90 0.37 4.96
CA THR A 27 12.13 -0.88 5.68
C THR A 27 12.02 -2.07 4.72
N ASN A 28 13.03 -2.93 4.73
CA ASN A 28 12.98 -4.18 4.00
C ASN A 28 12.52 -5.29 4.95
N THR A 29 11.33 -5.85 4.71
CA THR A 29 10.69 -6.84 5.57
C THR A 29 10.58 -8.19 4.89
N PRO A 30 10.57 -9.31 5.67
CA PRO A 30 10.35 -10.64 5.11
C PRO A 30 8.93 -10.78 4.56
N VAL A 31 8.75 -11.64 3.55
CA VAL A 31 7.43 -12.00 3.01
C VAL A 31 6.85 -13.26 3.66
N LEU A 32 7.69 -14.05 4.36
CA LEU A 32 7.28 -15.20 5.16
C LEU A 32 7.19 -14.82 6.62
N VAL A 33 6.04 -15.08 7.25
CA VAL A 33 5.77 -14.72 8.63
C VAL A 33 5.15 -15.85 9.41
N ARG A 34 5.21 -15.76 10.72
CA ARG A 34 4.53 -16.68 11.63
C ARG A 34 3.09 -16.27 11.86
N ASP A 35 2.32 -17.19 12.42
CA ASP A 35 0.90 -17.01 12.76
C ASP A 35 0.64 -15.75 13.61
N GLU A 36 1.53 -15.48 14.57
CA GLU A 36 1.39 -14.33 15.47
C GLU A 36 1.42 -12.99 14.72
N ALA A 37 2.23 -12.87 13.68
CA ALA A 37 2.29 -11.65 12.88
C ALA A 37 0.99 -11.40 12.10
N MET A 38 0.42 -12.45 11.51
CA MET A 38 -0.88 -12.41 10.82
C MET A 38 -2.03 -12.09 11.78
N ARG A 39 -2.00 -12.65 13.01
CA ARG A 39 -2.98 -12.35 14.06
C ARG A 39 -2.85 -10.93 14.57
N GLY A 40 -1.63 -10.43 14.71
CA GLY A 40 -1.36 -9.08 15.19
C GLY A 40 -2.06 -8.00 14.39
N THR A 41 -2.11 -8.15 13.08
CA THR A 41 -2.80 -7.20 12.17
C THR A 41 -4.26 -7.58 11.88
N GLY A 42 -4.75 -8.74 12.40
CA GLY A 42 -6.13 -9.18 12.23
C GLY A 42 -6.40 -9.91 10.91
N GLN A 43 -5.36 -10.34 10.19
CA GLN A 43 -5.52 -11.20 9.01
C GLN A 43 -6.06 -12.57 9.40
N LEU A 44 -5.54 -13.15 10.47
CA LEU A 44 -6.06 -14.39 11.04
C LEU A 44 -6.96 -14.13 12.25
N PRO A 45 -7.98 -14.99 12.45
CA PRO A 45 -8.36 -16.17 11.65
C PRO A 45 -9.22 -15.84 10.43
N LYS A 46 -9.77 -14.62 10.31
CA LYS A 46 -10.85 -14.26 9.38
C LYS A 46 -10.50 -14.49 7.91
N PHE A 47 -9.28 -14.18 7.50
CA PHE A 47 -8.83 -14.22 6.11
C PHE A 47 -7.86 -15.37 5.82
N ALA A 48 -7.97 -16.48 6.59
CA ALA A 48 -7.11 -17.65 6.39
C ALA A 48 -7.26 -18.24 4.99
N GLU A 49 -8.49 -18.32 4.45
CA GLU A 49 -8.75 -18.86 3.11
C GLU A 49 -8.21 -17.99 1.98
N ASP A 50 -8.10 -16.68 2.22
CA ASP A 50 -7.51 -15.72 1.26
C ASP A 50 -5.99 -15.67 1.34
N SER A 51 -5.36 -16.40 2.26
CA SER A 51 -3.93 -16.37 2.51
C SER A 51 -3.25 -17.67 2.10
N TYR A 52 -2.02 -17.58 1.58
CA TYR A 52 -1.20 -18.75 1.33
C TYR A 52 -0.42 -19.17 2.58
N GLN A 53 -0.46 -20.46 2.90
CA GLN A 53 0.30 -21.07 3.97
C GLN A 53 1.25 -22.15 3.40
N THR A 54 2.45 -22.20 3.93
CA THR A 54 3.41 -23.26 3.61
C THR A 54 3.08 -24.53 4.40
N THR A 55 3.56 -25.70 3.94
CA THR A 55 3.33 -26.99 4.61
C THR A 55 3.91 -27.08 6.02
N ASN A 56 4.91 -26.24 6.34
CA ASN A 56 5.51 -26.13 7.67
C ASN A 56 4.93 -24.99 8.54
N GLY A 57 3.76 -24.42 8.15
CA GLY A 57 2.99 -23.50 8.99
C GLY A 57 3.36 -22.03 8.89
N TRP A 58 4.22 -21.61 7.95
CA TRP A 58 4.48 -20.20 7.69
C TRP A 58 3.43 -19.61 6.73
N TRP A 59 3.25 -18.30 6.78
CA TRP A 59 2.33 -17.57 5.93
C TRP A 59 3.07 -16.64 4.97
N LEU A 60 2.60 -16.55 3.74
CA LEU A 60 2.99 -15.50 2.80
C LEU A 60 2.15 -14.26 3.08
N ILE A 61 2.78 -13.10 3.23
CA ILE A 61 2.06 -11.86 3.55
C ILE A 61 1.14 -11.43 2.40
N PRO A 62 -0.14 -11.05 2.69
CA PRO A 62 -1.03 -10.46 1.70
C PRO A 62 -0.73 -8.97 1.46
N THR A 63 0.08 -8.38 2.32
CA THR A 63 0.51 -6.97 2.34
C THR A 63 1.65 -6.81 3.35
N SER A 64 2.60 -5.92 3.08
CA SER A 64 3.64 -5.58 4.07
C SER A 64 3.11 -4.79 5.28
N GLU A 65 1.84 -4.39 5.29
CA GLU A 65 1.17 -3.96 6.53
C GLU A 65 1.43 -4.95 7.67
N VAL A 66 1.36 -6.25 7.40
CA VAL A 66 1.60 -7.30 8.41
C VAL A 66 2.95 -7.13 9.07
N THR A 67 4.00 -7.01 8.29
CA THR A 67 5.38 -6.95 8.80
C THR A 67 5.73 -5.57 9.36
N LEU A 68 5.34 -4.50 8.68
CA LEU A 68 5.61 -3.13 9.12
C LEU A 68 4.93 -2.79 10.44
N THR A 69 3.67 -3.21 10.62
CA THR A 69 2.93 -2.93 11.84
C THR A 69 3.49 -3.74 13.02
N ASN A 70 3.93 -4.98 12.78
CA ASN A 70 4.53 -5.82 13.80
C ASN A 70 5.92 -5.35 14.29
N ILE A 71 6.56 -4.36 13.67
CA ILE A 71 7.80 -3.75 14.18
C ILE A 71 7.62 -3.25 15.64
N VAL A 72 6.41 -2.84 16.00
CA VAL A 72 6.11 -2.36 17.35
C VAL A 72 5.42 -3.40 18.24
N SER A 73 5.33 -4.64 17.80
CA SER A 73 4.70 -5.73 18.57
C SER A 73 5.43 -5.96 19.90
N GLY A 74 4.67 -5.98 21.01
CA GLY A 74 5.19 -6.15 22.37
C GLY A 74 5.93 -4.94 22.93
N LEU A 75 6.03 -3.84 22.19
CA LEU A 75 6.77 -2.66 22.64
C LEU A 75 5.89 -1.71 23.44
N THR A 76 6.51 -1.04 24.43
CA THR A 76 6.00 0.17 25.05
C THR A 76 6.93 1.31 24.66
N LEU A 77 6.45 2.17 23.76
CA LEU A 77 7.21 3.31 23.24
C LEU A 77 7.11 4.49 24.22
N ASP A 78 8.04 5.43 24.16
CA ASP A 78 7.83 6.74 24.75
C ASP A 78 6.93 7.58 23.81
N GLU A 79 6.05 8.42 24.36
CA GLU A 79 5.17 9.28 23.56
C GLU A 79 5.95 10.15 22.55
N THR A 80 7.14 10.61 22.94
CA THR A 80 8.05 11.40 22.09
C THR A 80 8.56 10.65 20.87
N GLN A 81 8.43 9.31 20.83
CA GLN A 81 8.80 8.48 19.68
C GLN A 81 7.67 8.36 18.64
N LEU A 82 6.50 8.95 18.94
CA LEU A 82 5.36 8.97 18.01
C LEU A 82 5.27 10.29 17.26
N PRO A 83 4.82 10.30 16.01
CA PRO A 83 4.46 9.13 15.22
C PRO A 83 5.69 8.42 14.63
N ARG A 84 5.61 7.09 14.49
CA ARG A 84 6.52 6.30 13.65
C ARG A 84 5.87 6.04 12.32
N ARG A 85 6.61 6.23 11.24
CA ARG A 85 6.14 6.07 9.87
C ARG A 85 7.10 5.19 9.09
N TYR A 86 6.56 4.13 8.50
CA TYR A 86 7.34 3.15 7.75
C TYR A 86 6.78 2.99 6.34
N THR A 87 7.65 2.65 5.40
CA THR A 87 7.28 2.24 4.05
C THR A 87 8.11 1.04 3.61
N ALA A 88 7.52 0.17 2.82
CA ALA A 88 8.21 -0.96 2.21
C ALA A 88 7.65 -1.25 0.82
N HIS A 89 8.52 -1.57 -0.12
CA HIS A 89 8.17 -2.24 -1.36
C HIS A 89 8.29 -3.75 -1.14
N SER A 90 7.23 -4.50 -1.39
CA SER A 90 7.23 -5.94 -1.20
C SER A 90 6.36 -6.69 -2.20
N LEU A 91 6.67 -7.97 -2.38
CA LEU A 91 5.73 -8.94 -2.92
C LEU A 91 4.58 -9.14 -1.93
N CYS A 92 3.37 -9.28 -2.46
CA CYS A 92 2.15 -9.56 -1.72
C CYS A 92 1.45 -10.77 -2.36
N PHE A 93 0.83 -11.61 -1.53
CA PHE A 93 0.26 -12.89 -1.97
C PHE A 93 -1.17 -13.03 -1.48
N ARG A 94 -2.11 -13.30 -2.39
CA ARG A 94 -3.53 -13.53 -2.07
C ARG A 94 -4.07 -14.69 -2.85
N SER A 95 -4.77 -15.63 -2.21
CA SER A 95 -5.39 -16.77 -2.90
C SER A 95 -6.62 -16.36 -3.71
N GLU A 96 -7.17 -15.16 -3.44
CA GLU A 96 -8.34 -14.61 -4.13
C GLU A 96 -9.56 -15.55 -4.09
N ALA A 97 -9.73 -16.31 -3.01
CA ALA A 97 -10.74 -17.36 -2.85
C ALA A 97 -12.18 -16.84 -3.02
N GLY A 98 -12.45 -15.61 -2.61
CA GLY A 98 -13.77 -14.97 -2.72
C GLY A 98 -14.03 -14.23 -4.03
N SER A 99 -13.10 -14.22 -4.99
CA SER A 99 -13.17 -13.36 -6.19
C SER A 99 -13.55 -14.06 -7.48
N ALA A 100 -14.04 -15.31 -7.41
CA ALA A 100 -14.38 -16.11 -8.58
C ALA A 100 -15.25 -15.33 -9.59
N GLY A 101 -14.73 -15.11 -10.81
CA GLY A 101 -15.42 -14.45 -11.91
C GLY A 101 -15.34 -12.91 -11.92
N ARG A 102 -14.70 -12.25 -10.95
CA ARG A 102 -14.52 -10.80 -10.95
C ARG A 102 -13.10 -10.42 -11.36
N ASP A 103 -12.98 -9.53 -12.36
CA ASP A 103 -11.70 -8.97 -12.85
C ASP A 103 -10.63 -10.05 -13.15
N THR A 104 -11.06 -11.21 -13.66
CA THR A 104 -10.16 -12.36 -13.98
C THR A 104 -9.37 -12.15 -15.26
N ALA A 105 -9.74 -11.18 -16.09
CA ALA A 105 -9.00 -10.81 -17.29
C ALA A 105 -7.96 -9.73 -17.00
N GLY A 106 -6.77 -9.83 -17.60
CA GLY A 106 -5.70 -8.85 -17.44
C GLY A 106 -4.94 -8.94 -16.12
N MET A 107 -4.39 -7.81 -15.65
CA MET A 107 -3.47 -7.72 -14.50
C MET A 107 -4.09 -7.07 -13.26
N LEU A 108 -5.40 -6.82 -13.23
CA LEU A 108 -6.04 -6.11 -12.11
C LEU A 108 -6.08 -6.92 -10.83
N ARG A 109 -6.21 -8.25 -10.97
CA ARG A 109 -6.28 -9.17 -9.85
C ARG A 109 -5.29 -10.32 -10.04
N GLN A 110 -4.33 -10.42 -9.14
CA GLN A 110 -3.22 -11.36 -9.23
C GLN A 110 -3.02 -12.06 -7.89
N HIS A 111 -2.61 -13.33 -7.92
CA HIS A 111 -2.24 -14.11 -6.74
C HIS A 111 -0.92 -13.63 -6.12
N GLN A 112 -0.04 -13.08 -6.94
CA GLN A 112 1.20 -12.43 -6.54
C GLN A 112 1.29 -11.08 -7.24
N PHE A 113 1.52 -10.01 -6.47
CA PHE A 113 1.66 -8.65 -6.97
C PHE A 113 2.65 -7.86 -6.11
N GLU A 114 3.03 -6.69 -6.57
CA GLU A 114 3.93 -5.80 -5.84
C GLU A 114 3.17 -4.55 -5.37
N LYS A 115 3.53 -4.11 -4.16
CA LYS A 115 2.94 -2.94 -3.54
C LYS A 115 3.97 -2.18 -2.73
N VAL A 116 3.93 -0.86 -2.81
CA VAL A 116 4.56 0.01 -1.83
C VAL A 116 3.53 0.29 -0.75
N GLU A 117 3.85 -0.07 0.48
CA GLU A 117 2.97 0.10 1.63
C GLU A 117 3.46 1.21 2.53
N MET A 118 2.52 1.90 3.15
CA MET A 118 2.76 2.89 4.20
C MET A 118 2.09 2.43 5.49
N VAL A 119 2.79 2.50 6.60
CA VAL A 119 2.26 2.24 7.94
C VAL A 119 2.63 3.40 8.85
N SER A 120 1.68 3.82 9.68
CA SER A 120 1.92 4.79 10.74
C SER A 120 1.48 4.23 12.08
N VAL A 121 2.30 4.46 13.11
CA VAL A 121 1.99 4.21 14.51
C VAL A 121 1.95 5.55 15.21
N THR A 122 0.81 5.91 15.80
CA THR A 122 0.59 7.28 16.28
C THR A 122 -0.12 7.32 17.63
N HIS A 123 -0.03 8.48 18.28
CA HIS A 123 -0.89 8.80 19.42
C HIS A 123 -2.37 8.77 18.98
N PRO A 124 -3.30 8.29 19.83
CA PRO A 124 -4.72 8.20 19.50
C PRO A 124 -5.33 9.51 18.98
N ASP A 125 -5.00 10.63 19.59
CA ASP A 125 -5.55 11.95 19.24
C ASP A 125 -5.13 12.44 17.85
N HIS A 126 -4.01 11.93 17.34
CA HIS A 126 -3.44 12.34 16.05
C HIS A 126 -3.84 11.43 14.90
N SER A 127 -4.48 10.29 15.16
CA SER A 127 -4.74 9.26 14.14
C SER A 127 -5.62 9.73 12.99
N ARG A 128 -6.59 10.63 13.27
CA ARG A 128 -7.46 11.19 12.22
C ARG A 128 -6.69 12.13 11.26
N ALA A 129 -5.84 12.98 11.82
CA ALA A 129 -4.99 13.87 11.02
C ALA A 129 -3.97 13.07 10.20
N GLU A 130 -3.41 12.01 10.80
CA GLU A 130 -2.46 11.12 10.15
C GLU A 130 -3.09 10.34 8.98
N LEU A 131 -4.38 9.95 9.06
CA LEU A 131 -5.09 9.37 7.92
C LEU A 131 -5.16 10.36 6.74
N GLY A 132 -5.49 11.62 7.02
CA GLY A 132 -5.50 12.66 5.99
C GLY A 132 -4.13 12.86 5.34
N ARG A 133 -3.06 12.85 6.14
CA ARG A 133 -1.68 12.95 5.66
C ARG A 133 -1.31 11.75 4.79
N MET A 134 -1.60 10.53 5.24
CA MET A 134 -1.31 9.28 4.50
C MET A 134 -2.06 9.25 3.16
N THR A 135 -3.33 9.64 3.14
CA THR A 135 -4.12 9.75 1.90
C THR A 135 -3.46 10.72 0.92
N LYS A 136 -3.02 11.90 1.39
CA LYS A 136 -2.30 12.86 0.54
C LYS A 136 -0.97 12.34 0.00
N CYS A 137 -0.26 11.50 0.76
CA CYS A 137 0.96 10.87 0.25
C CYS A 137 0.67 9.94 -0.93
N ALA A 138 -0.42 9.17 -0.88
CA ALA A 138 -0.83 8.31 -1.98
C ALA A 138 -1.36 9.12 -3.19
N GLU A 139 -2.18 10.14 -2.95
CA GLU A 139 -2.67 11.08 -3.98
C GLU A 139 -1.51 11.76 -4.71
N GLY A 140 -0.48 12.20 -3.98
CA GLY A 140 0.70 12.87 -4.54
C GLY A 140 1.49 12.01 -5.54
N ILE A 141 1.46 10.69 -5.42
CA ILE A 141 2.03 9.80 -6.44
C ILE A 141 1.25 9.91 -7.75
N LEU A 142 -0.09 9.87 -7.69
CA LEU A 142 -0.94 9.97 -8.88
C LEU A 142 -0.86 11.35 -9.53
N GLU A 143 -0.81 12.42 -8.74
CA GLU A 143 -0.63 13.79 -9.22
C GLU A 143 0.66 13.96 -10.01
N ARG A 144 1.77 13.42 -9.50
CA ARG A 144 3.07 13.45 -10.19
C ARG A 144 3.12 12.63 -11.46
N LEU A 145 2.33 11.55 -11.49
CA LEU A 145 2.18 10.71 -12.68
C LEU A 145 1.15 11.30 -13.67
N GLU A 146 0.52 12.44 -13.31
CA GLU A 146 -0.51 13.12 -14.11
C GLU A 146 -1.70 12.18 -14.44
N LEU A 147 -2.03 11.26 -13.50
CA LEU A 147 -3.11 10.30 -13.65
C LEU A 147 -4.42 10.82 -13.05
N PRO A 148 -5.56 10.77 -13.78
CA PRO A 148 -6.85 11.13 -13.23
C PRO A 148 -7.27 10.17 -12.11
N TYR A 149 -7.67 10.72 -10.95
CA TYR A 149 -8.10 9.91 -9.80
C TYR A 149 -9.24 10.58 -9.05
N ARG A 150 -9.83 9.83 -8.15
CA ARG A 150 -10.77 10.35 -7.14
C ARG A 150 -10.55 9.65 -5.80
N THR A 151 -10.88 10.32 -4.70
CA THR A 151 -10.82 9.77 -3.35
C THR A 151 -12.23 9.59 -2.81
N VAL A 152 -12.50 8.41 -2.25
CA VAL A 152 -13.82 8.01 -1.74
C VAL A 152 -13.70 7.64 -0.26
N ALA A 153 -14.55 8.21 0.59
CA ALA A 153 -14.68 7.73 1.95
C ALA A 153 -15.62 6.52 1.96
N LEU A 154 -15.13 5.38 2.44
CA LEU A 154 -15.93 4.15 2.47
C LEU A 154 -17.05 4.20 3.50
N CYS A 155 -18.18 3.60 3.16
CA CYS A 155 -19.22 3.27 4.11
C CYS A 155 -18.80 2.07 4.99
N VAL A 156 -19.46 1.88 6.12
CA VAL A 156 -19.10 0.84 7.10
C VAL A 156 -19.13 -0.57 6.51
N GLY A 157 -20.03 -0.82 5.55
CA GLY A 157 -20.18 -2.15 4.91
C GLY A 157 -19.00 -2.55 4.03
N ASP A 158 -18.25 -1.56 3.52
CA ASP A 158 -17.11 -1.77 2.60
C ASP A 158 -15.74 -1.65 3.29
N MET A 159 -15.74 -1.18 4.55
CA MET A 159 -14.48 -1.04 5.30
C MET A 159 -13.88 -2.40 5.70
N GLY A 160 -12.56 -2.48 5.71
CA GLY A 160 -11.82 -3.61 6.25
C GLY A 160 -12.17 -3.90 7.71
N PHE A 161 -12.11 -5.17 8.12
CA PHE A 161 -12.53 -5.66 9.45
C PHE A 161 -11.89 -4.92 10.64
N GLY A 162 -10.64 -4.51 10.52
CA GLY A 162 -9.92 -3.78 11.57
C GLY A 162 -10.02 -2.26 11.47
N ALA A 163 -10.63 -1.74 10.40
CA ALA A 163 -10.66 -0.31 10.14
C ALA A 163 -11.79 0.41 10.89
N ARG A 164 -11.50 1.63 11.33
CA ARG A 164 -12.50 2.58 11.88
C ARG A 164 -12.91 3.64 10.85
N ARG A 165 -12.05 3.93 9.91
CA ARG A 165 -12.30 4.82 8.78
C ARG A 165 -11.34 4.47 7.65
N THR A 166 -11.85 4.50 6.41
CA THR A 166 -11.07 4.21 5.21
C THR A 166 -11.34 5.25 4.13
N HIS A 167 -10.27 5.65 3.46
CA HIS A 167 -10.30 6.42 2.22
C HIS A 167 -9.71 5.52 1.12
N ASP A 168 -10.51 5.21 0.11
CA ASP A 168 -10.04 4.56 -1.10
C ASP A 168 -9.71 5.60 -2.16
N ILE A 169 -8.63 5.39 -2.88
CA ILE A 169 -8.24 6.18 -4.03
C ILE A 169 -8.43 5.32 -5.26
N GLU A 170 -9.17 5.82 -6.22
CA GLU A 170 -9.47 5.14 -7.47
C GLU A 170 -8.88 5.90 -8.64
N VAL A 171 -8.17 5.22 -9.52
CA VAL A 171 -7.57 5.76 -10.74
C VAL A 171 -8.47 5.46 -11.93
N TRP A 172 -8.54 6.40 -12.87
CA TRP A 172 -9.27 6.22 -14.12
C TRP A 172 -8.53 5.28 -15.07
N LEU A 173 -9.23 4.26 -15.57
CA LEU A 173 -8.74 3.34 -16.59
C LEU A 173 -9.56 3.49 -17.88
N PRO A 174 -9.01 4.15 -18.92
CA PRO A 174 -9.72 4.40 -20.18
C PRO A 174 -10.22 3.12 -20.87
N GLY A 175 -9.41 2.06 -20.86
CA GLY A 175 -9.76 0.78 -21.48
C GLY A 175 -10.98 0.09 -20.86
N GLN A 176 -11.31 0.41 -19.61
CA GLN A 176 -12.49 -0.10 -18.92
C GLN A 176 -13.61 0.96 -18.81
N ASN A 177 -13.32 2.20 -19.16
CA ASN A 177 -14.20 3.35 -18.95
C ASN A 177 -14.70 3.41 -17.49
N ALA A 178 -13.82 3.19 -16.55
CA ALA A 178 -14.15 3.09 -15.12
C ALA A 178 -13.00 3.55 -14.21
N TYR A 179 -13.37 4.00 -13.01
CA TYR A 179 -12.44 4.16 -11.91
C TYR A 179 -12.20 2.82 -11.22
N ARG A 180 -10.94 2.54 -10.89
CA ARG A 180 -10.53 1.32 -10.19
C ARG A 180 -9.66 1.66 -8.98
N GLU A 181 -9.92 1.01 -7.86
CA GLU A 181 -9.14 1.15 -6.65
C GLU A 181 -7.65 0.89 -6.91
N ILE A 182 -6.80 1.82 -6.50
CA ILE A 182 -5.34 1.72 -6.59
C ILE A 182 -4.66 1.84 -5.22
N SER A 183 -5.35 2.44 -4.26
CA SER A 183 -4.92 2.56 -2.88
C SER A 183 -6.12 2.54 -1.94
N SER A 184 -5.91 2.00 -0.75
CA SER A 184 -6.83 2.07 0.37
C SER A 184 -6.05 2.50 1.60
N CYS A 185 -6.44 3.61 2.23
CA CYS A 185 -5.81 4.14 3.43
C CYS A 185 -6.77 4.03 4.61
N SER A 186 -6.37 3.33 5.67
CA SER A 186 -7.23 3.03 6.81
C SER A 186 -6.61 3.42 8.14
N VAL A 187 -7.44 3.94 9.05
CA VAL A 187 -7.10 4.02 10.47
C VAL A 187 -7.76 2.86 11.21
N CYS A 188 -6.96 2.07 11.91
CA CYS A 188 -7.40 0.89 12.65
C CYS A 188 -7.67 1.18 14.14
N GLY A 189 -7.40 2.40 14.60
CA GLY A 189 -7.46 2.72 16.02
C GLY A 189 -6.52 1.80 16.82
N ASP A 190 -7.00 1.32 17.94
CA ASP A 190 -6.26 0.40 18.82
C ASP A 190 -6.48 -1.09 18.52
N PHE A 191 -7.20 -1.41 17.44
CA PHE A 191 -7.56 -2.79 17.11
C PHE A 191 -6.35 -3.71 16.95
N GLN A 192 -5.36 -3.29 16.17
CA GLN A 192 -4.13 -4.04 15.95
C GLN A 192 -3.19 -3.91 17.16
N ALA A 193 -3.10 -2.73 17.77
CA ALA A 193 -2.27 -2.49 18.93
C ALA A 193 -2.64 -3.39 20.11
N ARG A 194 -3.93 -3.65 20.34
CA ARG A 194 -4.39 -4.61 21.37
C ARG A 194 -3.93 -6.03 21.11
N ARG A 195 -3.99 -6.49 19.84
CA ARG A 195 -3.55 -7.84 19.43
C ARG A 195 -2.05 -8.02 19.59
N MET A 196 -1.28 -6.98 19.25
CA MET A 196 0.18 -6.99 19.31
C MET A 196 0.74 -6.54 20.64
N ASN A 197 -0.10 -6.09 21.60
CA ASN A 197 0.32 -5.44 22.83
C ASN A 197 1.29 -4.26 22.59
N ALA A 198 0.99 -3.45 21.59
CA ALA A 198 1.77 -2.26 21.25
C ALA A 198 1.25 -1.03 22.01
N ARG A 199 2.07 -0.43 22.85
CA ARG A 199 1.69 0.65 23.77
C ARG A 199 2.64 1.82 23.68
N PHE A 200 2.24 2.94 24.27
CA PHE A 200 3.12 4.06 24.57
C PHE A 200 2.93 4.51 26.02
N ARG A 201 3.96 5.12 26.56
CA ARG A 201 3.95 5.75 27.89
C ARG A 201 3.74 7.25 27.71
N PRO A 202 2.67 7.83 28.27
CA PRO A 202 2.44 9.27 28.21
C PRO A 202 3.60 10.07 28.84
N ALA A 203 4.01 11.18 28.22
CA ALA A 203 5.10 12.03 28.68
C ALA A 203 4.81 12.64 30.07
N GLY A 204 3.55 12.91 30.37
CA GLY A 204 3.09 13.39 31.69
C GLY A 204 3.09 12.32 32.79
N GLY A 205 3.54 11.09 32.52
CA GLY A 205 3.42 9.96 33.42
C GLY A 205 2.06 9.27 33.32
N GLY A 206 1.93 8.12 33.94
CA GLY A 206 0.68 7.36 33.91
C GLY A 206 0.87 5.93 33.42
N LYS A 207 -0.24 5.21 33.26
CA LYS A 207 -0.23 3.84 32.75
C LYS A 207 -0.01 3.85 31.25
N PRO A 208 0.72 2.86 30.69
CA PRO A 208 0.85 2.71 29.25
C PRO A 208 -0.51 2.54 28.57
N GLU A 209 -0.70 3.25 27.46
CA GLU A 209 -1.89 3.24 26.61
C GLU A 209 -1.60 2.56 25.26
N PHE A 210 -2.63 2.07 24.59
CA PHE A 210 -2.46 1.50 23.26
C PHE A 210 -2.25 2.59 22.22
N VAL A 211 -1.27 2.37 21.34
CA VAL A 211 -1.09 3.21 20.15
C VAL A 211 -2.25 3.02 19.15
N HIS A 212 -2.43 3.95 18.24
CA HIS A 212 -3.23 3.75 17.04
C HIS A 212 -2.34 3.38 15.85
N THR A 213 -2.84 2.51 14.98
CA THR A 213 -2.16 2.10 13.76
C THR A 213 -2.95 2.52 12.53
N LEU A 214 -2.22 2.83 11.47
CA LEU A 214 -2.75 3.15 10.15
C LEU A 214 -1.95 2.40 9.10
N ASN A 215 -2.62 2.01 8.03
CA ASN A 215 -1.99 1.44 6.85
C ASN A 215 -2.55 2.08 5.58
N GLY A 216 -1.78 2.06 4.51
CA GLY A 216 -2.23 2.52 3.21
C GLY A 216 -1.29 2.14 2.10
N SER A 217 -1.84 1.85 0.92
CA SER A 217 -1.02 1.58 -0.26
C SER A 217 -0.45 2.88 -0.83
N GLY A 218 0.83 2.88 -1.10
CA GLY A 218 1.49 4.05 -1.63
C GLY A 218 2.27 3.87 -2.95
N LEU A 219 1.86 3.04 -3.97
CA LEU A 219 0.58 2.44 -4.37
C LEU A 219 0.71 0.93 -4.69
N ALA A 220 -0.35 0.34 -5.26
CA ALA A 220 -0.29 -0.96 -5.93
C ALA A 220 0.44 -0.81 -7.28
N VAL A 221 1.66 -1.39 -7.39
CA VAL A 221 2.56 -1.14 -8.53
C VAL A 221 1.97 -1.62 -9.85
N GLY A 222 1.40 -2.83 -9.89
CA GLY A 222 0.81 -3.39 -11.12
C GLY A 222 -0.39 -2.59 -11.62
N ARG A 223 -1.28 -2.13 -10.72
CA ARG A 223 -2.42 -1.27 -11.12
C ARG A 223 -1.96 0.10 -11.60
N CYS A 224 -0.92 0.65 -10.98
CA CYS A 224 -0.32 1.90 -11.42
C CYS A 224 0.32 1.75 -12.82
N LEU A 225 0.97 0.61 -13.09
CA LEU A 225 1.49 0.31 -14.42
C LEU A 225 0.37 0.28 -15.47
N ILE A 226 -0.76 -0.38 -15.19
CA ILE A 226 -1.93 -0.38 -16.09
C ILE A 226 -2.39 1.06 -16.36
N ALA A 227 -2.54 1.85 -15.29
CA ALA A 227 -3.03 3.23 -15.41
C ALA A 227 -2.07 4.09 -16.25
N VAL A 228 -0.77 3.99 -16.06
CA VAL A 228 0.23 4.72 -16.87
C VAL A 228 0.18 4.28 -18.33
N LEU A 229 0.09 2.98 -18.60
CA LEU A 229 0.02 2.47 -19.98
C LEU A 229 -1.25 2.92 -20.69
N GLU A 230 -2.42 2.78 -20.05
CA GLU A 230 -3.70 3.12 -20.67
C GLU A 230 -3.88 4.63 -20.87
N ASN A 231 -3.49 5.45 -19.88
CA ASN A 231 -3.62 6.91 -20.00
C ASN A 231 -2.53 7.53 -20.89
N GLY A 232 -1.36 6.89 -21.00
CA GLY A 232 -0.24 7.36 -21.81
C GLY A 232 -0.27 6.92 -23.28
N GLN A 233 -1.18 6.02 -23.66
CA GLN A 233 -1.23 5.46 -25.02
C GLN A 233 -1.57 6.51 -26.07
N GLN A 234 -0.81 6.51 -27.17
CA GLN A 234 -0.96 7.43 -28.28
C GLN A 234 -1.56 6.73 -29.52
N ALA A 235 -2.05 7.51 -30.49
CA ALA A 235 -2.64 7.00 -31.72
C ALA A 235 -1.70 6.15 -32.57
N ASP A 236 -0.38 6.37 -32.46
CA ASP A 236 0.65 5.60 -33.15
C ASP A 236 1.02 4.28 -32.43
N GLY A 237 0.33 3.95 -31.33
CA GLY A 237 0.59 2.79 -30.49
C GLY A 237 1.74 2.95 -29.51
N SER A 238 2.40 4.11 -29.48
CA SER A 238 3.38 4.42 -28.44
C SER A 238 2.71 4.75 -27.11
N VAL A 239 3.49 4.72 -26.02
CA VAL A 239 3.05 5.12 -24.67
C VAL A 239 3.97 6.22 -24.17
N GLU A 240 3.41 7.37 -23.84
CA GLU A 240 4.16 8.46 -23.22
C GLU A 240 4.56 8.12 -21.78
N ILE A 241 5.83 8.36 -21.45
CA ILE A 241 6.36 8.14 -20.08
C ILE A 241 6.13 9.42 -19.28
N PRO A 242 5.39 9.35 -18.14
CA PRO A 242 5.21 10.48 -17.24
C PRO A 242 6.54 11.13 -16.86
N LYS A 243 6.57 12.45 -16.80
CA LYS A 243 7.82 13.22 -16.53
C LYS A 243 8.54 12.75 -15.27
N ALA A 244 7.76 12.44 -14.21
CA ALA A 244 8.31 11.98 -12.94
C ALA A 244 9.04 10.63 -13.04
N LEU A 245 8.70 9.78 -14.03
CA LEU A 245 9.34 8.47 -14.24
C LEU A 245 10.56 8.53 -15.16
N ARG A 246 10.74 9.56 -15.93
CA ARG A 246 11.83 9.64 -16.92
C ARG A 246 13.23 9.43 -16.32
N PRO A 247 13.58 9.97 -15.14
CA PRO A 247 14.87 9.69 -14.50
C PRO A 247 15.10 8.19 -14.23
N TYR A 248 14.06 7.47 -13.84
CA TYR A 248 14.10 6.01 -13.59
C TYR A 248 14.11 5.19 -14.89
N MET A 249 13.70 5.80 -16.00
CA MET A 249 13.62 5.17 -17.32
C MET A 249 14.81 5.53 -18.24
N GLY A 250 15.88 6.16 -17.70
CA GLY A 250 17.04 6.58 -18.47
C GLY A 250 16.80 7.82 -19.30
N ASN A 251 15.94 8.71 -18.81
CA ASN A 251 15.51 9.95 -19.45
C ASN A 251 14.79 9.75 -20.81
N THR A 252 14.33 8.54 -21.10
CA THR A 252 13.49 8.29 -22.28
C THR A 252 12.10 8.88 -22.08
N THR A 253 11.47 9.27 -23.18
CA THR A 253 10.18 10.00 -23.14
C THR A 253 9.00 9.14 -23.50
N LYS A 254 9.22 8.04 -24.22
CA LYS A 254 8.14 7.13 -24.64
C LYS A 254 8.61 5.68 -24.80
N ILE A 255 7.67 4.78 -24.76
CA ILE A 255 7.79 3.40 -25.23
C ILE A 255 7.14 3.38 -26.63
N THR A 256 7.89 2.97 -27.63
CA THR A 256 7.42 2.85 -29.01
C THR A 256 6.49 1.66 -29.18
N ALA A 257 5.71 1.62 -30.27
CA ALA A 257 4.77 0.54 -30.56
C ALA A 257 5.41 -0.86 -30.63
N ASP A 258 6.71 -0.96 -30.97
CA ASP A 258 7.48 -2.19 -30.95
C ASP A 258 8.04 -2.55 -29.54
N GLY A 259 7.76 -1.74 -28.52
CA GLY A 259 8.20 -1.97 -27.16
C GLY A 259 9.62 -1.49 -26.83
N SER A 260 10.24 -0.70 -27.68
CA SER A 260 11.53 -0.07 -27.45
C SER A 260 11.38 1.24 -26.64
N LEU A 261 12.47 1.69 -25.99
CA LEU A 261 12.55 2.98 -25.30
C LEU A 261 13.09 4.05 -26.24
N ALA A 262 12.44 5.21 -26.30
CA ALA A 262 12.83 6.35 -27.14
C ALA A 262 12.73 7.69 -26.39
#